data_4fd6b0beb642599b0c6fddac73e711fe
#
_entry.id   4fd6b0beb642599b0c6fddac73e711fe
#
_cell.length_a   1.000
_cell.length_b   1.000
_cell.length_c   1.000
_cell.angle_alpha   90.00
_cell.angle_beta   90.00
_cell.angle_gamma   90.00
#
_symmetry.space_group_name_H-M   'P 1'
#
loop_
_entity.id
_entity.type
_entity.pdbx_description
1 polymer ?
#
loop_
_entity_poly.entity_id
_entity_poly.type
_entity_poly.pdbx_seq_one_letter_code
_entity_poly.pdbx_strand_id
1 'polypeptide(L)'
;TRKFTYALAPMFSTRAIDAVGTGHIGYSIMPNGSGFENIELSVSGKRYVYDWTAGNDSRYNRINPTATFYLRPVNYAGLLSQKFILGSVLNITEQPGIDPSGSLNYINTEELYNRLEYHLKYGHPVFASGAVALIEQTRDFVRSSIELKERIKLDNVSFGVRLFAGAFLANNTTSPIYNWRMDGQ
;
A
#
# COMPACT_ATOMS: atom_id res chain seq x y z
N THR A 1 17.76 9.57 17.60
CA THR A 1 17.36 10.70 16.71
C THR A 1 15.88 10.58 16.42
N ARG A 2 15.19 11.73 16.32
CA ARG A 2 13.76 11.82 15.98
C ARG A 2 13.62 12.68 14.74
N LYS A 3 12.75 12.30 13.83
CA LYS A 3 12.51 13.03 12.58
C LYS A 3 11.01 13.10 12.30
N PHE A 4 10.54 14.28 11.94
CA PHE A 4 9.20 14.51 11.45
C PHE A 4 9.25 14.77 9.95
N THR A 5 8.34 14.18 9.19
CA THR A 5 8.22 14.34 7.74
C THR A 5 6.78 14.65 7.38
N TYR A 6 6.60 15.51 6.39
CA TYR A 6 5.28 15.75 5.81
C TYR A 6 5.43 16.02 4.32
N ALA A 7 4.41 15.68 3.57
CA ALA A 7 4.28 15.99 2.16
C ALA A 7 2.82 16.24 1.83
N LEU A 8 2.55 17.29 1.05
CA LEU A 8 1.22 17.59 0.55
C LEU A 8 1.37 17.89 -0.95
N ALA A 9 0.56 17.23 -1.76
CA ALA A 9 0.48 17.44 -3.19
C ALA A 9 -1.00 17.67 -3.58
N PRO A 10 -1.56 18.86 -3.29
CA PRO A 10 -2.90 19.20 -3.73
C PRO A 10 -2.92 19.37 -5.25
N MET A 11 -3.94 18.87 -5.88
CA MET A 11 -4.20 19.01 -7.30
C MET A 11 -5.67 19.37 -7.51
N PHE A 12 -5.97 20.01 -8.62
CA PHE A 12 -7.33 20.29 -9.03
C PHE A 12 -7.61 19.57 -10.35
N SER A 13 -8.64 18.73 -10.34
CA SER A 13 -9.10 18.09 -11.57
C SER A 13 -10.03 19.04 -12.30
N THR A 14 -9.56 19.61 -13.40
CA THR A 14 -10.38 20.48 -14.26
C THR A 14 -11.50 19.72 -14.97
N ARG A 15 -11.35 18.42 -15.12
CA ARG A 15 -12.33 17.56 -15.78
C ARG A 15 -13.51 17.21 -14.86
N ALA A 16 -13.22 16.89 -13.60
CA ALA A 16 -14.23 16.57 -12.59
C ALA A 16 -14.65 17.79 -11.75
N ILE A 17 -14.01 18.94 -11.94
CA ILE A 17 -14.21 20.17 -11.16
C ILE A 17 -14.13 19.84 -9.64
N ASP A 18 -13.14 19.07 -9.24
CA ASP A 18 -12.97 18.59 -7.87
C ASP A 18 -11.52 18.70 -7.38
N ALA A 19 -11.37 18.87 -6.08
CA ALA A 19 -10.07 18.82 -5.42
C ALA A 19 -9.61 17.36 -5.27
N VAL A 20 -8.45 17.03 -5.80
CA VAL A 20 -7.79 15.74 -5.68
C VAL A 20 -6.40 15.93 -5.10
N GLY A 21 -5.74 14.88 -4.70
CA GLY A 21 -4.37 15.01 -4.21
C GLY A 21 -3.97 13.93 -3.24
N THR A 22 -2.74 14.07 -2.77
CA THR A 22 -2.13 13.16 -1.80
C THR A 22 -1.55 13.94 -0.63
N GLY A 23 -1.57 13.35 0.54
CA GLY A 23 -0.94 13.88 1.75
C GLY A 23 -0.23 12.78 2.51
N HIS A 24 0.86 13.12 3.18
CA HIS A 24 1.62 12.22 4.03
C HIS A 24 2.15 12.97 5.24
N ILE A 25 2.02 12.36 6.42
CA ILE A 25 2.62 12.81 7.67
C ILE A 25 3.30 11.60 8.29
N GLY A 26 4.56 11.75 8.69
CA GLY A 26 5.34 10.69 9.29
C GLY A 26 6.19 11.17 10.47
N TYR A 27 6.39 10.29 11.42
CA TYR A 27 7.26 10.47 12.56
C TYR A 27 8.16 9.27 12.72
N SER A 28 9.45 9.51 12.77
CA SER A 28 10.49 8.47 12.79
C SER A 28 11.33 8.59 14.05
N ILE A 29 11.56 7.46 14.71
CA ILE A 29 12.36 7.32 15.93
C ILE A 29 13.44 6.27 15.67
N MET A 30 14.69 6.62 16.00
CA MET A 30 15.81 5.68 16.03
C MET A 30 16.05 5.28 17.49
N PRO A 31 15.53 4.14 17.94
CA PRO A 31 15.67 3.73 19.33
C PRO A 31 17.10 3.22 19.60
N ASN A 32 17.69 3.65 20.72
CA ASN A 32 19.00 3.17 21.16
C ASN A 32 18.85 1.82 21.89
N GLY A 33 19.75 0.89 21.62
CA GLY A 33 19.83 -0.40 22.36
C GLY A 33 18.75 -1.42 22.05
N SER A 34 17.84 -1.16 21.09
CA SER A 34 16.82 -2.09 20.64
C SER A 34 17.27 -2.88 19.39
N GLY A 35 16.57 -3.97 19.09
CA GLY A 35 16.73 -4.71 17.82
C GLY A 35 16.29 -3.92 16.58
N PHE A 36 15.69 -2.73 16.75
CA PHE A 36 15.23 -1.89 15.67
C PHE A 36 16.25 -0.78 15.35
N GLU A 37 16.49 -0.57 14.06
CA GLU A 37 17.26 0.56 13.56
C GLU A 37 16.41 1.83 13.54
N ASN A 38 15.17 1.70 13.08
CA ASN A 38 14.22 2.79 12.97
C ASN A 38 12.79 2.27 13.16
N ILE A 39 11.94 3.10 13.75
CA ILE A 39 10.48 2.90 13.81
C ILE A 39 9.85 4.14 13.20
N GLU A 40 9.01 3.94 12.20
CA GLU A 40 8.29 5.01 11.52
C GLU A 40 6.79 4.83 11.69
N LEU A 41 6.13 5.85 12.19
CA LEU A 41 4.68 5.97 12.26
C LEU A 41 4.25 6.97 11.20
N SER A 42 3.34 6.60 10.32
CA SER A 42 2.90 7.50 9.27
C SER A 42 1.40 7.35 8.96
N VAL A 43 0.83 8.43 8.44
CA VAL A 43 -0.51 8.45 7.86
C VAL A 43 -0.40 9.05 6.47
N SER A 44 -0.89 8.34 5.48
CA SER A 44 -1.04 8.86 4.13
C SER A 44 -2.50 8.94 3.73
N GLY A 45 -2.84 9.97 2.99
CA GLY A 45 -4.17 10.19 2.44
C GLY A 45 -4.09 10.40 0.93
N LYS A 46 -5.11 9.93 0.21
CA LYS A 46 -5.24 10.12 -1.22
C LYS A 46 -6.70 10.30 -1.59
N ARG A 47 -6.97 11.31 -2.41
CA ARG A 47 -8.28 11.53 -3.03
C ARG A 47 -8.11 11.64 -4.55
N TYR A 48 -8.95 10.95 -5.32
CA TYR A 48 -8.98 11.06 -6.77
C TYR A 48 -10.34 10.66 -7.34
N VAL A 49 -10.59 11.11 -8.57
CA VAL A 49 -11.76 10.75 -9.35
C VAL A 49 -11.34 9.69 -10.36
N TYR A 50 -12.06 8.58 -10.45
CA TYR A 50 -11.67 7.43 -11.28
C TYR A 50 -12.68 7.06 -12.38
N ASP A 51 -13.90 7.55 -12.32
CA ASP A 51 -14.87 7.39 -13.39
C ASP A 51 -15.21 8.78 -13.97
N TRP A 52 -15.06 8.89 -15.28
CA TRP A 52 -15.16 10.15 -16.01
C TRP A 52 -16.36 10.18 -16.95
N THR A 53 -17.32 9.28 -16.79
CA THR A 53 -18.56 9.31 -17.58
C THR A 53 -19.35 10.57 -17.22
N ALA A 54 -19.74 11.35 -18.21
CA ALA A 54 -20.41 12.62 -18.02
C ALA A 54 -21.62 12.50 -17.05
N GLY A 55 -21.53 13.19 -15.92
CA GLY A 55 -22.54 13.18 -14.86
C GLY A 55 -22.40 12.06 -13.82
N ASN A 56 -21.37 11.21 -13.93
CA ASN A 56 -21.19 10.04 -13.05
C ASN A 56 -19.76 9.99 -12.47
N ASP A 57 -19.25 11.10 -11.97
CA ASP A 57 -17.91 11.14 -11.35
C ASP A 57 -17.88 10.34 -10.06
N SER A 58 -17.30 9.15 -10.11
CA SER A 58 -17.03 8.35 -8.91
C SER A 58 -15.75 8.81 -8.24
N ARG A 59 -15.77 8.94 -6.91
CA ARG A 59 -14.67 9.46 -6.11
C ARG A 59 -14.14 8.36 -5.20
N TYR A 60 -12.85 8.48 -4.90
CA TYR A 60 -12.17 7.54 -4.04
C TYR A 60 -11.29 8.29 -3.04
N ASN A 61 -11.55 8.06 -1.77
CA ASN A 61 -10.73 8.55 -0.68
C ASN A 61 -10.06 7.36 -0.01
N ARG A 62 -8.76 7.46 0.20
CA ARG A 62 -8.00 6.43 0.90
C ARG A 62 -7.21 7.06 2.03
N ILE A 63 -7.32 6.47 3.22
CA ILE A 63 -6.53 6.82 4.40
C ILE A 63 -5.77 5.57 4.82
N ASN A 64 -4.47 5.69 5.00
CA ASN A 64 -3.59 4.57 5.29
C ASN A 64 -2.62 4.90 6.42
N PRO A 65 -3.01 4.70 7.70
CA PRO A 65 -2.07 4.70 8.81
C PRO A 65 -1.16 3.47 8.76
N THR A 66 0.13 3.67 8.99
CA THR A 66 1.13 2.60 9.01
C THR A 66 2.14 2.76 10.14
N ALA A 67 2.61 1.64 10.66
CA ALA A 67 3.78 1.55 11.52
C ALA A 67 4.82 0.65 10.85
N THR A 68 5.98 1.20 10.53
CA THR A 68 7.07 0.47 9.90
C THR A 68 8.22 0.29 10.89
N PHE A 69 8.64 -0.95 11.06
CA PHE A 69 9.72 -1.35 11.96
C PHE A 69 10.89 -1.85 11.12
N TYR A 70 11.96 -1.09 11.06
CA TYR A 70 13.20 -1.47 10.40
C TYR A 70 14.08 -2.23 11.39
N LEU A 71 14.40 -3.48 11.10
CA LEU A 71 15.28 -4.30 11.91
C LEU A 71 16.74 -3.90 11.69
N ARG A 72 17.56 -3.97 12.73
CA ARG A 72 18.99 -3.79 12.57
C ARG A 72 19.57 -4.90 11.71
N PRO A 73 20.44 -4.56 10.76
CA PRO A 73 21.17 -5.56 9.99
C PRO A 73 21.97 -6.48 10.91
N VAL A 74 21.85 -7.78 10.72
CA VAL A 74 22.55 -8.79 11.52
C VAL A 74 24.04 -8.88 11.11
N ASN A 75 24.37 -8.47 9.88
CA ASN A 75 25.72 -8.48 9.36
C ASN A 75 26.26 -7.07 9.14
N TYR A 76 27.55 -6.88 9.44
CA TYR A 76 28.24 -5.61 9.29
C TYR A 76 28.37 -5.10 7.85
N ALA A 77 28.12 -5.96 6.86
CA ALA A 77 28.19 -5.59 5.45
C ALA A 77 26.96 -4.80 4.97
N GLY A 78 25.90 -4.66 5.79
CA GLY A 78 24.70 -3.89 5.45
C GLY A 78 23.90 -4.41 4.24
N LEU A 79 24.21 -5.61 3.79
CA LEU A 79 23.61 -6.20 2.58
C LEU A 79 22.19 -6.71 2.81
N LEU A 80 21.86 -7.07 4.05
CA LEU A 80 20.56 -7.61 4.42
C LEU A 80 19.74 -6.54 5.14
N SER A 81 18.61 -6.16 4.58
CA SER A 81 17.64 -5.29 5.23
C SER A 81 16.30 -6.00 5.43
N GLN A 82 15.70 -5.78 6.58
CA GLN A 82 14.44 -6.38 6.98
C GLN A 82 13.53 -5.32 7.56
N LYS A 83 12.25 -5.40 7.26
CA LYS A 83 11.24 -4.55 7.89
C LYS A 83 9.90 -5.25 8.00
N PHE A 84 9.15 -4.88 9.04
CA PHE A 84 7.75 -5.17 9.19
C PHE A 84 6.94 -3.90 8.96
N ILE A 85 5.78 -4.03 8.33
CA ILE A 85 4.81 -2.95 8.16
C ILE A 85 3.47 -3.45 8.70
N LEU A 86 2.96 -2.75 9.70
CA LEU A 86 1.59 -2.90 10.17
C LEU A 86 0.81 -1.71 9.62
N GLY A 87 -0.33 -1.94 9.03
CA GLY A 87 -1.14 -0.87 8.50
C GLY A 87 -2.61 -1.23 8.45
N SER A 88 -3.43 -0.19 8.40
CA SER A 88 -4.85 -0.29 8.08
C SER A 88 -5.11 0.61 6.88
N VAL A 89 -6.04 0.22 6.04
CA VAL A 89 -6.44 1.01 4.87
C VAL A 89 -7.94 1.20 4.93
N LEU A 90 -8.36 2.43 5.04
CA LEU A 90 -9.76 2.83 4.90
C LEU A 90 -9.95 3.40 3.49
N ASN A 91 -10.77 2.72 2.72
CA ASN A 91 -11.22 3.18 1.41
C ASN A 91 -12.66 3.67 1.52
N ILE A 92 -12.92 4.88 1.07
CA ILE A 92 -14.26 5.45 0.96
C ILE A 92 -14.50 5.72 -0.50
N THR A 93 -15.42 4.98 -1.10
CA THR A 93 -15.82 5.14 -2.49
C THR A 93 -17.15 5.88 -2.52
N GLU A 94 -17.20 7.01 -3.21
CA GLU A 94 -18.38 7.83 -3.42
C GLU A 94 -18.86 7.60 -4.85
N GLN A 95 -20.02 6.98 -5.02
CA GLN A 95 -20.62 6.72 -6.33
C GLN A 95 -21.89 7.55 -6.50
N PRO A 96 -22.12 8.19 -7.66
CA PRO A 96 -23.35 8.88 -7.91
C PRO A 96 -24.53 7.91 -7.93
N GLY A 97 -25.59 8.25 -7.25
CA GLY A 97 -26.84 7.52 -7.23
C GLY A 97 -28.00 8.49 -7.44
N ILE A 98 -29.14 7.98 -7.85
CA ILE A 98 -30.37 8.75 -7.95
C ILE A 98 -31.24 8.35 -6.77
N ASP A 99 -31.63 9.32 -5.94
CA ASP A 99 -32.55 9.08 -4.85
C ASP A 99 -34.00 8.90 -5.36
N PRO A 100 -34.95 8.44 -4.51
CA PRO A 100 -36.35 8.28 -4.91
C PRO A 100 -37.04 9.57 -5.36
N SER A 101 -36.47 10.75 -5.06
CA SER A 101 -36.95 12.06 -5.50
C SER A 101 -36.44 12.45 -6.90
N GLY A 102 -35.55 11.66 -7.49
CA GLY A 102 -34.89 11.95 -8.76
C GLY A 102 -33.68 12.87 -8.65
N SER A 103 -33.27 13.23 -7.43
CA SER A 103 -32.08 14.06 -7.20
C SER A 103 -30.81 13.23 -7.21
N LEU A 104 -29.72 13.79 -7.77
CA LEU A 104 -28.40 13.17 -7.73
C LEU A 104 -27.88 13.19 -6.28
N ASN A 105 -27.58 12.03 -5.74
CA ASN A 105 -26.95 11.87 -4.43
C ASN A 105 -25.73 10.96 -4.55
N TYR A 106 -24.79 11.04 -3.58
CA TYR A 106 -23.62 10.14 -3.55
C TYR A 106 -23.86 9.04 -2.52
N ILE A 107 -23.67 7.79 -2.99
CA ILE A 107 -23.70 6.60 -2.14
C ILE A 107 -22.27 6.32 -1.71
N ASN A 108 -22.04 6.30 -0.41
CA ASN A 108 -20.72 6.03 0.16
C ASN A 108 -20.61 4.56 0.52
N THR A 109 -19.55 3.93 0.07
CA THR A 109 -19.15 2.59 0.49
C THR A 109 -17.82 2.67 1.20
N GLU A 110 -17.78 2.17 2.42
CA GLU A 110 -16.58 2.16 3.26
C GLU A 110 -16.01 0.74 3.35
N GLU A 111 -14.73 0.61 3.11
CA GLU A 111 -14.01 -0.64 3.22
C GLU A 111 -12.76 -0.46 4.09
N LEU A 112 -12.70 -1.20 5.16
CA LEU A 112 -11.56 -1.24 6.05
C LEU A 112 -10.85 -2.58 5.93
N TYR A 113 -9.56 -2.57 5.65
CA TYR A 113 -8.73 -3.76 5.74
C TYR A 113 -7.43 -3.48 6.50
N ASN A 114 -6.99 -4.49 7.25
CA ASN A 114 -5.72 -4.49 7.95
C ASN A 114 -4.71 -5.26 7.13
N ARG A 115 -3.44 -4.84 7.21
CA ARG A 115 -2.35 -5.53 6.53
C ARG A 115 -1.12 -5.64 7.41
N LEU A 116 -0.48 -6.78 7.30
CA LEU A 116 0.83 -7.06 7.86
C LEU A 116 1.75 -7.46 6.71
N GLU A 117 2.86 -6.75 6.56
CA GLU A 117 3.88 -7.08 5.58
C GLU A 117 5.21 -7.36 6.26
N TYR A 118 5.92 -8.34 5.74
CA TYR A 118 7.32 -8.57 6.03
C TYR A 118 8.14 -8.45 4.75
N HIS A 119 9.15 -7.60 4.77
CA HIS A 119 10.06 -7.38 3.65
C HIS A 119 11.44 -7.81 4.03
N LEU A 120 12.03 -8.65 3.19
CA LEU A 120 13.42 -9.05 3.22
C LEU A 120 14.09 -8.59 1.93
N LYS A 121 15.21 -7.90 2.03
CA LYS A 121 16.01 -7.52 0.86
C LYS A 121 17.47 -7.85 1.13
N TYR A 122 18.09 -8.49 0.17
CA TYR A 122 19.52 -8.70 0.13
C TYR A 122 20.08 -7.98 -1.10
N GLY A 123 21.01 -7.06 -0.88
CA GLY A 123 21.60 -6.24 -1.93
C GLY A 123 23.07 -6.54 -2.11
N HIS A 124 23.46 -7.04 -3.28
CA HIS A 124 24.84 -7.20 -3.69
C HIS A 124 25.04 -6.50 -5.04
N PRO A 125 26.24 -5.97 -5.37
CA PRO A 125 26.46 -5.27 -6.64
C PRO A 125 26.07 -6.06 -7.89
N VAL A 126 26.23 -7.37 -7.85
CA VAL A 126 25.95 -8.29 -8.99
C VAL A 126 24.55 -8.88 -8.92
N PHE A 127 24.03 -9.14 -7.73
CA PHE A 127 22.70 -9.72 -7.57
C PHE A 127 21.92 -9.08 -6.41
N ALA A 128 20.63 -9.01 -6.54
CA ALA A 128 19.74 -8.49 -5.51
C ALA A 128 18.54 -9.42 -5.38
N SER A 129 18.28 -9.85 -4.16
CA SER A 129 17.16 -10.71 -3.81
C SER A 129 16.18 -9.97 -2.93
N GLY A 130 14.91 -10.21 -3.13
CA GLY A 130 13.85 -9.66 -2.29
C GLY A 130 12.74 -10.66 -2.05
N ALA A 131 12.22 -10.67 -0.84
CA ALA A 131 11.01 -11.40 -0.49
C ALA A 131 10.03 -10.45 0.21
N VAL A 132 8.76 -10.57 -0.13
CA VAL A 132 7.66 -9.86 0.54
C VAL A 132 6.63 -10.91 0.90
N ALA A 133 6.31 -11.02 2.19
CA ALA A 133 5.16 -11.76 2.68
C ALA A 133 4.10 -10.75 3.13
N LEU A 134 2.85 -10.98 2.74
CA LEU A 134 1.72 -10.11 3.02
C LEU A 134 0.56 -10.92 3.57
N ILE A 135 -0.07 -10.41 4.62
CA ILE A 135 -1.36 -10.87 5.11
C ILE A 135 -2.29 -9.67 5.10
N GLU A 136 -3.46 -9.84 4.53
CA GLU A 136 -4.53 -8.85 4.53
C GLU A 136 -5.79 -9.45 5.13
N GLN A 137 -6.45 -8.67 5.97
CA GLN A 137 -7.67 -9.04 6.66
C GLN A 137 -8.72 -7.96 6.52
N THR A 138 -9.91 -8.37 6.10
CA THR A 138 -11.14 -7.59 6.18
C THR A 138 -12.14 -8.31 7.08
N ARG A 139 -13.37 -7.79 7.13
CA ARG A 139 -14.51 -8.50 7.75
C ARG A 139 -14.83 -9.79 7.01
N ASP A 140 -14.66 -9.81 5.68
CA ASP A 140 -15.22 -10.84 4.81
C ASP A 140 -14.16 -11.81 4.28
N PHE A 141 -12.87 -11.48 4.43
CA PHE A 141 -11.79 -12.38 4.02
C PHE A 141 -10.50 -12.20 4.81
N VAL A 142 -9.70 -13.25 4.79
CA VAL A 142 -8.28 -13.22 5.15
C VAL A 142 -7.52 -13.83 3.97
N ARG A 143 -6.54 -13.11 3.45
CA ARG A 143 -5.68 -13.61 2.38
C ARG A 143 -4.21 -13.40 2.70
N SER A 144 -3.38 -14.28 2.16
CA SER A 144 -1.94 -14.18 2.28
C SER A 144 -1.27 -14.29 0.91
N SER A 145 -0.12 -13.67 0.77
CA SER A 145 0.72 -13.82 -0.42
C SER A 145 2.19 -13.76 -0.08
N ILE A 146 2.99 -14.36 -0.94
CA ILE A 146 4.44 -14.24 -0.95
C ILE A 146 4.91 -13.87 -2.34
N GLU A 147 5.81 -12.93 -2.41
CA GLU A 147 6.47 -12.50 -3.63
C GLU A 147 7.97 -12.62 -3.46
N LEU A 148 8.63 -13.28 -4.40
CA LEU A 148 10.08 -13.38 -4.49
C LEU A 148 10.56 -12.65 -5.73
N LYS A 149 11.62 -11.86 -5.58
CA LYS A 149 12.26 -11.12 -6.66
C LYS A 149 13.74 -11.40 -6.64
N GLU A 150 14.26 -11.82 -7.77
CA GLU A 150 15.69 -11.98 -8.02
C GLU A 150 16.10 -11.10 -9.17
N ARG A 151 17.23 -10.42 -9.02
CA ARG A 151 17.84 -9.62 -10.08
C ARG A 151 19.32 -9.90 -10.15
N ILE A 152 19.78 -10.31 -11.34
CA ILE A 152 21.19 -10.53 -11.65
C ILE A 152 21.62 -9.48 -12.66
N LYS A 153 22.71 -8.78 -12.37
CA LYS A 153 23.30 -7.78 -13.25
C LYS A 153 24.63 -8.33 -13.79
N LEU A 154 24.72 -8.45 -15.10
CA LEU A 154 25.92 -8.88 -15.84
C LEU A 154 26.30 -7.74 -16.78
N ASP A 155 27.32 -6.98 -16.44
CA ASP A 155 27.80 -5.82 -17.18
C ASP A 155 26.65 -4.86 -17.56
N ASN A 156 26.29 -4.82 -18.85
CA ASN A 156 25.24 -3.95 -19.39
C ASN A 156 23.87 -4.61 -19.46
N VAL A 157 23.73 -5.87 -19.02
CA VAL A 157 22.46 -6.61 -19.07
C VAL A 157 22.02 -6.94 -17.66
N SER A 158 20.70 -6.84 -17.40
CA SER A 158 20.14 -7.30 -16.15
C SER A 158 18.98 -8.27 -16.40
N PHE A 159 19.00 -9.40 -15.69
CA PHE A 159 17.93 -10.38 -15.68
C PHE A 159 17.16 -10.27 -14.38
N GLY A 160 15.82 -10.31 -14.47
CA GLY A 160 14.95 -10.31 -13.30
C GLY A 160 13.96 -11.48 -13.36
N VAL A 161 13.77 -12.13 -12.23
CA VAL A 161 12.74 -13.16 -12.04
C VAL A 161 11.83 -12.70 -10.91
N ARG A 162 10.54 -12.86 -11.10
CA ARG A 162 9.50 -12.59 -10.10
C ARG A 162 8.61 -13.81 -9.96
N LEU A 163 8.52 -14.35 -8.77
CA LEU A 163 7.61 -15.42 -8.42
C LEU A 163 6.58 -14.87 -7.45
N PHE A 164 5.33 -15.21 -7.67
CA PHE A 164 4.22 -14.81 -6.81
C PHE A 164 3.33 -16.02 -6.51
N ALA A 165 2.94 -16.14 -5.24
CA ALA A 165 1.94 -17.08 -4.78
C ALA A 165 1.02 -16.39 -3.78
N GLY A 166 -0.28 -16.65 -3.87
CA GLY A 166 -1.27 -16.09 -2.96
C GLY A 166 -2.46 -17.02 -2.78
N ALA A 167 -3.06 -16.96 -1.60
CA ALA A 167 -4.22 -17.77 -1.27
C ALA A 167 -5.17 -17.01 -0.32
N PHE A 168 -6.45 -17.27 -0.45
CA PHE A 168 -7.43 -16.92 0.57
C PHE A 168 -7.39 -17.98 1.68
N LEU A 169 -7.16 -17.56 2.91
CA LEU A 169 -7.23 -18.39 4.09
C LEU A 169 -8.68 -18.52 4.61
N ALA A 170 -9.46 -17.45 4.41
CA ALA A 170 -10.91 -17.41 4.58
C ALA A 170 -11.48 -16.46 3.55
N ASN A 171 -12.60 -16.82 2.92
CA ASN A 171 -13.23 -15.99 1.90
C ASN A 171 -14.75 -16.13 1.95
N ASN A 172 -15.41 -15.09 2.43
CA ASN A 172 -16.86 -14.93 2.43
C ASN A 172 -17.31 -13.81 1.50
N THR A 173 -16.36 -13.20 0.74
CA THR A 173 -16.69 -12.11 -0.18
C THR A 173 -17.14 -12.64 -1.54
N THR A 174 -18.13 -12.00 -2.09
CA THR A 174 -18.58 -12.20 -3.49
C THR A 174 -18.00 -11.16 -4.44
N SER A 175 -17.30 -10.16 -3.91
CA SER A 175 -16.76 -9.04 -4.70
C SER A 175 -15.54 -9.46 -5.52
N PRO A 176 -15.57 -9.29 -6.86
CA PRO A 176 -14.43 -9.60 -7.71
C PRO A 176 -13.24 -8.62 -7.53
N ILE A 177 -13.44 -7.50 -6.84
CA ILE A 177 -12.41 -6.48 -6.59
C ILE A 177 -11.25 -7.06 -5.78
N TYR A 178 -11.52 -8.04 -4.91
CA TYR A 178 -10.52 -8.67 -4.05
C TYR A 178 -9.81 -9.87 -4.67
N ASN A 179 -10.21 -10.28 -5.87
CA ASN A 179 -9.51 -11.34 -6.57
C ASN A 179 -8.08 -10.92 -6.87
N TRP A 180 -7.15 -11.88 -6.78
CA TRP A 180 -5.77 -11.64 -7.18
C TRP A 180 -5.74 -11.29 -8.67
N ARG A 181 -5.33 -10.06 -8.97
CA ARG A 181 -5.05 -9.65 -10.34
C ARG A 181 -3.56 -9.83 -10.61
N MET A 182 -3.24 -10.61 -11.62
CA MET A 182 -1.87 -10.80 -12.11
C MET A 182 -1.41 -9.63 -13.01
N ASP A 183 -2.25 -8.62 -13.17
CA ASP A 183 -1.95 -7.43 -13.95
C ASP A 183 -0.81 -6.68 -13.27
N GLY A 184 0.31 -6.57 -13.98
CA GLY A 184 1.54 -5.97 -13.47
C GLY A 184 1.36 -4.50 -13.08
N GLN A 185 0.94 -4.26 -11.87
CA GLN A 185 1.01 -2.95 -11.19
C GLN A 185 2.24 -2.87 -10.31
#